data_86d2f971185a935e5a926635b80c3b92
#
_entry.id   86d2f971185a935e5a926635b80c3b92
#
_cell.length_a   1.000
_cell.length_b   1.000
_cell.length_c   1.000
_cell.angle_alpha   90.00
_cell.angle_beta   90.00
_cell.angle_gamma   90.00
#
_symmetry.space_group_name_H-M   'P 1'
#
loop_
_entity.id
_entity.type
_entity.pdbx_description
1 polymer ?
#
loop_
_entity_poly.entity_id
_entity_poly.type
_entity_poly.pdbx_seq_one_letter_code
_entity_poly.pdbx_strand_id
1 'polypeptide(L)'
;MTTQPSVQSQIEGLLPAGGHVEVVAIVWATVDLDRVIAEMGLPAEALPDDKLLGAAVRLVRRPGADSIALLEPTTEGRLAATLAKSGEGPAGHYVRATDGLSSVIARATATGIGMKRANDGPFGPSALVLGGPAVGPHLIIVDRSAGTIDR
;
A
#
# COMPACT_ATOMS: atom_id res chain seq x y z
N MET A 1 18.20 1.25 -18.54
CA MET A 1 17.02 0.64 -17.91
C MET A 1 16.93 1.08 -16.45
N THR A 2 15.77 1.54 -16.05
CA THR A 2 15.59 2.01 -14.69
C THR A 2 15.04 0.88 -13.84
N THR A 3 15.72 0.57 -12.74
CA THR A 3 15.26 -0.44 -11.80
C THR A 3 14.58 0.27 -10.63
N GLN A 4 13.37 -0.15 -10.30
CA GLN A 4 12.68 0.40 -9.14
C GLN A 4 13.37 -0.07 -7.86
N PRO A 5 13.49 0.82 -6.86
CA PRO A 5 14.03 0.40 -5.56
C PRO A 5 13.13 -0.67 -4.94
N SER A 6 13.73 -1.56 -4.18
CA SER A 6 12.96 -2.51 -3.40
C SER A 6 12.18 -1.78 -2.30
N VAL A 7 11.15 -2.43 -1.76
CA VAL A 7 10.38 -1.87 -0.65
C VAL A 7 11.32 -1.58 0.52
N GLN A 8 12.25 -2.48 0.80
CA GLN A 8 13.20 -2.30 1.88
C GLN A 8 14.06 -1.05 1.68
N SER A 9 14.53 -0.82 0.43
CA SER A 9 15.32 0.36 0.13
C SER A 9 14.52 1.65 0.29
N GLN A 10 13.25 1.64 -0.10
CA GLN A 10 12.40 2.84 -0.03
C GLN A 10 12.20 3.33 1.40
N ILE A 11 12.15 2.43 2.36
CA ILE A 11 11.88 2.80 3.75
C ILE A 11 13.08 2.62 4.67
N GLU A 12 14.26 2.31 4.12
CA GLU A 12 15.46 2.05 4.92
C GLU A 12 15.75 3.19 5.90
N GLY A 13 15.58 4.43 5.46
CA GLY A 13 15.78 5.59 6.32
C GLY A 13 14.73 5.75 7.41
N LEU A 14 13.64 5.00 7.34
CA LEU A 14 12.54 5.06 8.31
C LEU A 14 12.60 3.94 9.35
N LEU A 15 13.59 3.05 9.25
CA LEU A 15 13.73 1.91 10.14
C LEU A 15 14.91 2.11 11.09
N PRO A 16 14.84 1.55 12.31
CA PRO A 16 15.99 1.51 13.17
C PRO A 16 17.04 0.56 12.62
N ALA A 17 18.28 0.66 13.11
CA ALA A 17 19.33 -0.29 12.75
C ALA A 17 18.84 -1.70 13.06
N GLY A 18 18.93 -2.61 12.09
CA GLY A 18 18.45 -3.98 12.23
C GLY A 18 16.96 -4.16 12.07
N GLY A 19 16.20 -3.07 11.82
CA GLY A 19 14.78 -3.18 11.58
C GLY A 19 14.47 -3.69 10.18
N HIS A 20 13.26 -4.22 10.00
CA HIS A 20 12.83 -4.70 8.69
C HIS A 20 11.32 -4.50 8.54
N VAL A 21 10.83 -4.66 7.32
CA VAL A 21 9.42 -4.54 7.00
C VAL A 21 8.85 -5.86 6.54
N GLU A 22 7.54 -5.99 6.76
CA GLU A 22 6.75 -7.08 6.23
C GLU A 22 5.85 -6.51 5.14
N VAL A 23 5.84 -7.12 3.96
CA VAL A 23 4.89 -6.74 2.92
C VAL A 23 3.52 -7.30 3.31
N VAL A 24 2.56 -6.42 3.48
CA VAL A 24 1.18 -6.79 3.82
C VAL A 24 0.42 -7.17 2.56
N ALA A 25 0.55 -6.36 1.51
CA ALA A 25 -0.09 -6.62 0.22
C ALA A 25 0.55 -5.77 -0.86
N ILE A 26 0.54 -6.29 -2.09
CA ILE A 26 0.91 -5.52 -3.27
C ILE A 26 -0.29 -4.70 -3.70
N VAL A 27 -0.10 -3.40 -3.96
CA VAL A 27 -1.14 -2.54 -4.52
C VAL A 27 -1.23 -2.80 -6.02
N TRP A 28 -2.40 -3.18 -6.49
CA TRP A 28 -2.67 -3.39 -7.91
C TRP A 28 -3.79 -2.46 -8.35
N ALA A 29 -3.51 -1.58 -9.28
CA ALA A 29 -4.48 -0.59 -9.75
C ALA A 29 -5.29 -1.13 -10.94
N THR A 30 -6.60 -0.95 -10.89
CA THR A 30 -7.50 -1.36 -11.98
C THR A 30 -8.63 -0.34 -12.15
N VAL A 31 -9.21 -0.31 -13.33
CA VAL A 31 -10.43 0.46 -13.60
C VAL A 31 -11.68 -0.38 -13.40
N ASP A 32 -11.55 -1.68 -13.16
CA ASP A 32 -12.70 -2.59 -13.06
C ASP A 32 -12.37 -3.75 -12.12
N LEU A 33 -12.72 -3.60 -10.85
CA LEU A 33 -12.47 -4.63 -9.83
C LEU A 33 -13.12 -5.96 -10.18
N ASP A 34 -14.38 -5.93 -10.61
CA ASP A 34 -15.11 -7.17 -10.87
C ASP A 34 -14.48 -7.98 -11.99
N ARG A 35 -14.00 -7.30 -13.03
CA ARG A 35 -13.32 -7.97 -14.14
C ARG A 35 -12.04 -8.64 -13.69
N VAL A 36 -11.19 -7.93 -12.93
CA VAL A 36 -9.91 -8.49 -12.48
C VAL A 36 -10.13 -9.65 -11.51
N ILE A 37 -11.09 -9.51 -10.59
CA ILE A 37 -11.42 -10.59 -9.65
C ILE A 37 -11.85 -11.83 -10.40
N ALA A 38 -12.71 -11.68 -11.42
CA ALA A 38 -13.15 -12.80 -12.24
C ALA A 38 -11.99 -13.46 -12.99
N GLU A 39 -11.08 -12.64 -13.52
CA GLU A 39 -9.90 -13.15 -14.23
C GLU A 39 -8.94 -13.92 -13.33
N MET A 40 -8.78 -13.47 -12.08
CA MET A 40 -7.90 -14.14 -11.13
C MET A 40 -8.44 -15.48 -10.65
N GLY A 41 -9.76 -15.62 -10.59
CA GLY A 41 -10.37 -16.86 -10.14
C GLY A 41 -10.15 -17.20 -8.68
N LEU A 42 -9.80 -16.21 -7.85
CA LEU A 42 -9.59 -16.40 -6.42
C LEU A 42 -10.61 -15.59 -5.62
N PRO A 43 -10.93 -16.03 -4.39
CA PRO A 43 -11.83 -15.25 -3.55
C PRO A 43 -11.25 -13.89 -3.24
N ALA A 44 -12.11 -12.87 -3.25
CA ALA A 44 -11.72 -11.51 -2.92
C ALA A 44 -12.56 -11.01 -1.74
N GLU A 45 -11.89 -10.38 -0.78
CA GLU A 45 -12.51 -9.86 0.43
C GLU A 45 -12.64 -8.34 0.32
N ALA A 46 -13.85 -7.82 0.56
CA ALA A 46 -14.06 -6.37 0.59
C ALA A 46 -13.41 -5.78 1.84
N LEU A 47 -12.57 -4.76 1.64
CA LEU A 47 -11.94 -4.02 2.72
C LEU A 47 -12.44 -2.57 2.71
N PRO A 48 -12.27 -1.83 3.82
CA PRO A 48 -12.57 -0.40 3.81
C PRO A 48 -11.78 0.32 2.71
N ASP A 49 -12.36 1.40 2.19
CA ASP A 49 -11.70 2.20 1.15
C ASP A 49 -10.37 2.75 1.64
N ASP A 50 -9.43 2.91 0.69
CA ASP A 50 -8.18 3.60 0.95
C ASP A 50 -8.38 5.09 0.65
N LYS A 51 -8.42 5.90 1.70
CA LYS A 51 -8.64 7.34 1.57
C LYS A 51 -7.41 8.10 1.14
N LEU A 52 -6.22 7.50 1.34
CA LEU A 52 -4.96 8.12 0.92
C LEU A 52 -4.81 8.06 -0.60
N LEU A 53 -5.24 6.97 -1.20
CA LEU A 53 -5.17 6.78 -2.65
C LEU A 53 -6.48 7.10 -3.35
N GLY A 54 -7.60 7.19 -2.62
CA GLY A 54 -8.92 7.45 -3.18
C GLY A 54 -9.47 6.26 -3.94
N ALA A 55 -9.58 5.11 -3.29
CA ALA A 55 -9.90 3.86 -3.97
C ALA A 55 -10.72 2.90 -3.12
N ALA A 56 -11.57 2.14 -3.80
CA ALA A 56 -12.19 0.94 -3.24
C ALA A 56 -11.18 -0.21 -3.29
N VAL A 57 -11.26 -1.11 -2.31
CA VAL A 57 -10.24 -2.15 -2.11
C VAL A 57 -10.87 -3.53 -2.00
N ARG A 58 -10.28 -4.49 -2.70
CA ARG A 58 -10.56 -5.92 -2.52
C ARG A 58 -9.25 -6.64 -2.29
N LEU A 59 -9.20 -7.47 -1.27
CA LEU A 59 -8.00 -8.22 -0.94
C LEU A 59 -8.09 -9.63 -1.49
N VAL A 60 -7.08 -10.05 -2.23
CA VAL A 60 -6.95 -11.42 -2.75
C VAL A 60 -5.73 -12.05 -2.07
N ARG A 61 -5.97 -13.09 -1.29
CA ARG A 61 -4.88 -13.86 -0.67
C ARG A 61 -4.45 -14.96 -1.61
N ARG A 62 -3.14 -15.10 -1.78
CA ARG A 62 -2.57 -16.10 -2.69
C ARG A 62 -1.72 -17.08 -1.89
N PRO A 63 -1.93 -18.40 -2.05
CA PRO A 63 -1.10 -19.40 -1.37
C PRO A 63 0.37 -19.24 -1.80
N GLY A 64 1.28 -19.17 -0.84
CA GLY A 64 2.72 -19.13 -1.11
C GLY A 64 3.24 -17.84 -1.73
N ALA A 65 2.44 -16.77 -1.76
CA ALA A 65 2.84 -15.49 -2.34
C ALA A 65 2.20 -14.34 -1.57
N ASP A 66 2.68 -13.11 -1.82
CA ASP A 66 2.12 -11.93 -1.20
C ASP A 66 0.65 -11.75 -1.62
N SER A 67 -0.17 -11.29 -0.69
CA SER A 67 -1.54 -10.90 -0.99
C SER A 67 -1.55 -9.71 -1.95
N ILE A 68 -2.61 -9.62 -2.74
CA ILE A 68 -2.80 -8.50 -3.65
C ILE A 68 -3.99 -7.69 -3.18
N ALA A 69 -3.80 -6.39 -3.00
CA ALA A 69 -4.89 -5.45 -2.77
C ALA A 69 -5.24 -4.83 -4.11
N LEU A 70 -6.41 -5.20 -4.64
CA LEU A 70 -6.92 -4.64 -5.89
C LEU A 70 -7.64 -3.34 -5.57
N LEU A 71 -7.22 -2.26 -6.21
CA LEU A 71 -7.74 -0.93 -5.98
C LEU A 71 -8.34 -0.34 -7.24
N GLU A 72 -9.57 0.19 -7.11
CA GLU A 72 -10.25 0.91 -8.18
C GLU A 72 -10.54 2.32 -7.71
N PRO A 73 -10.20 3.37 -8.50
CA PRO A 73 -10.41 4.75 -8.06
C PRO A 73 -11.88 5.05 -7.78
N THR A 74 -12.12 5.73 -6.66
CA THR A 74 -13.44 6.26 -6.30
C THR A 74 -13.48 7.77 -6.40
N THR A 75 -12.30 8.40 -6.53
CA THR A 75 -12.15 9.85 -6.65
C THR A 75 -11.02 10.15 -7.63
N GLU A 76 -10.86 11.41 -7.99
CA GLU A 76 -9.73 11.88 -8.78
C GLU A 76 -8.50 12.09 -7.87
N GLY A 77 -8.03 11.01 -7.28
CA GLY A 77 -6.90 11.03 -6.36
C GLY A 77 -5.66 10.40 -6.94
N ARG A 78 -4.79 9.94 -6.04
CA ARG A 78 -3.49 9.39 -6.44
C ARG A 78 -3.61 8.13 -7.28
N LEU A 79 -4.57 7.24 -6.98
CA LEU A 79 -4.71 6.02 -7.77
C LEU A 79 -5.20 6.34 -9.18
N ALA A 80 -6.14 7.29 -9.31
CA ALA A 80 -6.62 7.71 -10.62
C ALA A 80 -5.46 8.27 -11.47
N ALA A 81 -4.59 9.06 -10.85
CA ALA A 81 -3.40 9.60 -11.53
C ALA A 81 -2.44 8.49 -11.95
N THR A 82 -2.24 7.49 -11.11
CA THR A 82 -1.39 6.34 -11.44
C THR A 82 -1.93 5.58 -12.65
N LEU A 83 -3.24 5.33 -12.67
CA LEU A 83 -3.88 4.64 -13.79
C LEU A 83 -3.75 5.44 -15.09
N ALA A 84 -3.96 6.76 -15.02
CA ALA A 84 -3.84 7.62 -16.19
C ALA A 84 -2.42 7.62 -16.75
N LYS A 85 -1.42 7.55 -15.89
CA LYS A 85 -0.01 7.60 -16.30
C LYS A 85 0.52 6.25 -16.72
N SER A 86 0.20 5.19 -15.98
CA SER A 86 0.88 3.90 -16.10
C SER A 86 -0.03 2.74 -16.51
N GLY A 87 -1.35 2.95 -16.53
CA GLY A 87 -2.28 1.88 -16.82
C GLY A 87 -2.49 0.93 -15.64
N GLU A 88 -3.21 -0.15 -15.89
CA GLU A 88 -3.48 -1.17 -14.87
C GLU A 88 -2.21 -1.95 -14.54
N GLY A 89 -2.04 -2.32 -13.28
CA GLY A 89 -0.93 -3.13 -12.84
C GLY A 89 -0.45 -2.79 -11.44
N PRO A 90 0.73 -3.32 -11.05
CA PRO A 90 1.31 -3.03 -9.75
C PRO A 90 1.55 -1.53 -9.57
N ALA A 91 1.14 -0.99 -8.41
CA ALA A 91 1.21 0.45 -8.15
C ALA A 91 1.83 0.78 -6.80
N GLY A 92 2.28 -0.21 -6.05
CA GLY A 92 2.92 0.04 -4.77
C GLY A 92 2.78 -1.11 -3.80
N HIS A 93 2.97 -0.81 -2.52
CA HIS A 93 2.93 -1.81 -1.46
C HIS A 93 2.32 -1.24 -0.19
N TYR A 94 1.55 -2.08 0.50
CA TYR A 94 1.22 -1.88 1.90
C TYR A 94 2.26 -2.66 2.71
N VAL A 95 2.93 -1.99 3.65
CA VAL A 95 3.98 -2.63 4.44
C VAL A 95 3.77 -2.34 5.92
N ARG A 96 4.26 -3.23 6.77
CA ARG A 96 4.26 -3.04 8.21
C ARG A 96 5.70 -3.07 8.71
N ALA A 97 6.09 -2.05 9.46
CA ALA A 97 7.39 -2.04 10.12
C ALA A 97 7.30 -2.80 11.44
N THR A 98 8.37 -3.51 11.79
CA THR A 98 8.38 -4.35 12.98
C THR A 98 8.20 -3.58 14.28
N ASP A 99 8.58 -2.29 14.30
CA ASP A 99 8.43 -1.45 15.49
C ASP A 99 7.18 -0.55 15.44
N GLY A 100 6.31 -0.76 14.47
CA GLY A 100 5.00 -0.13 14.41
C GLY A 100 4.95 1.20 13.67
N LEU A 101 3.71 1.61 13.35
CA LEU A 101 3.47 2.82 12.56
C LEU A 101 3.94 4.10 13.28
N SER A 102 3.68 4.20 14.58
CA SER A 102 4.04 5.41 15.34
C SER A 102 5.54 5.67 15.31
N SER A 103 6.35 4.61 15.42
CA SER A 103 7.80 4.74 15.38
C SER A 103 8.29 5.18 14.01
N VAL A 104 7.67 4.67 12.94
CA VAL A 104 8.01 5.07 11.57
C VAL A 104 7.68 6.54 11.35
N ILE A 105 6.51 7.00 11.82
CA ILE A 105 6.10 8.39 11.70
C ILE A 105 7.06 9.31 12.45
N ALA A 106 7.47 8.92 13.65
CA ALA A 106 8.42 9.73 14.44
C ALA A 106 9.76 9.88 13.71
N ARG A 107 10.27 8.80 13.12
CA ARG A 107 11.51 8.86 12.35
C ARG A 107 11.36 9.68 11.08
N ALA A 108 10.22 9.57 10.39
CA ALA A 108 9.95 10.39 9.21
C ALA A 108 9.98 11.86 9.55
N THR A 109 9.33 12.25 10.65
CA THR A 109 9.35 13.64 11.13
C THR A 109 10.77 14.09 11.43
N ALA A 110 11.54 13.26 12.12
CA ALA A 110 12.92 13.59 12.50
C ALA A 110 13.83 13.75 11.29
N THR A 111 13.59 13.00 10.21
CA THR A 111 14.43 13.02 9.01
C THR A 111 13.87 13.91 7.90
N GLY A 112 12.75 14.59 8.13
CA GLY A 112 12.16 15.48 7.14
C GLY A 112 11.43 14.81 6.00
N ILE A 113 11.07 13.53 6.15
CA ILE A 113 10.30 12.80 5.15
C ILE A 113 8.81 13.06 5.38
N GLY A 114 8.13 13.60 4.37
CA GLY A 114 6.71 13.87 4.46
C GLY A 114 5.86 12.61 4.42
N MET A 115 4.79 12.60 5.22
CA MET A 115 3.82 11.51 5.22
C MET A 115 2.41 12.08 5.29
N LYS A 116 1.49 11.47 4.55
CA LYS A 116 0.07 11.77 4.66
C LYS A 116 -0.59 10.65 5.46
N ARG A 117 -1.33 11.01 6.51
CA ARG A 117 -1.87 10.03 7.47
C ARG A 117 -3.37 9.87 7.30
N ALA A 118 -3.84 8.65 7.58
CA ALA A 118 -5.27 8.35 7.71
C ALA A 118 -5.47 7.51 8.96
N ASN A 119 -6.53 7.81 9.72
CA ASN A 119 -6.84 7.04 10.94
C ASN A 119 -7.47 5.70 10.63
N ASP A 120 -8.03 5.54 9.44
CA ASP A 120 -8.65 4.30 9.01
C ASP A 120 -8.23 4.01 7.57
N GLY A 121 -8.46 2.80 7.13
CA GLY A 121 -8.12 2.36 5.80
C GLY A 121 -8.27 0.85 5.70
N PRO A 122 -7.82 0.24 4.58
CA PRO A 122 -7.98 -1.20 4.39
C PRO A 122 -7.36 -2.04 5.50
N PHE A 123 -6.26 -1.57 6.07
CA PHE A 123 -5.52 -2.27 7.12
C PHE A 123 -5.42 -1.42 8.40
N GLY A 124 -6.42 -0.57 8.65
CA GLY A 124 -6.46 0.31 9.81
C GLY A 124 -5.65 1.59 9.61
N PRO A 125 -5.13 2.18 10.70
CA PRO A 125 -4.35 3.40 10.58
C PRO A 125 -3.17 3.22 9.64
N SER A 126 -2.90 4.25 8.85
CA SER A 126 -1.89 4.17 7.79
C SER A 126 -1.27 5.51 7.50
N ALA A 127 -0.11 5.50 6.85
CA ALA A 127 0.58 6.69 6.40
C ALA A 127 1.21 6.44 5.03
N LEU A 128 0.96 7.35 4.10
CA LEU A 128 1.55 7.32 2.76
C LEU A 128 2.84 8.12 2.76
N VAL A 129 3.92 7.53 2.29
CA VAL A 129 5.21 8.20 2.15
C VAL A 129 5.16 9.14 0.94
N LEU A 130 5.48 10.42 1.15
CA LEU A 130 5.34 11.45 0.12
C LEU A 130 6.62 11.73 -0.66
N GLY A 131 7.72 11.07 -0.36
CA GLY A 131 9.01 11.35 -0.98
C GLY A 131 9.20 10.87 -2.41
N GLY A 132 8.22 10.14 -2.96
CA GLY A 132 8.31 9.59 -4.30
C GLY A 132 7.43 10.30 -5.31
N PRO A 133 7.36 9.80 -6.55
CA PRO A 133 6.49 10.37 -7.57
C PRO A 133 5.01 10.34 -7.15
N ALA A 134 4.26 11.36 -7.52
CA ALA A 134 2.84 11.44 -7.19
C ALA A 134 2.00 10.34 -7.87
N VAL A 135 2.51 9.76 -8.94
CA VAL A 135 1.80 8.72 -9.71
C VAL A 135 2.28 7.31 -9.36
N GLY A 136 3.07 7.18 -8.31
CA GLY A 136 3.55 5.89 -7.82
C GLY A 136 4.94 5.53 -8.30
N PRO A 137 5.49 4.42 -7.82
CA PRO A 137 4.86 3.46 -6.91
C PRO A 137 4.60 4.06 -5.53
N HIS A 138 3.50 3.67 -4.93
CA HIS A 138 3.11 4.18 -3.62
C HIS A 138 3.59 3.26 -2.52
N LEU A 139 4.06 3.85 -1.43
CA LEU A 139 4.45 3.10 -0.23
C LEU A 139 3.56 3.55 0.92
N ILE A 140 2.80 2.63 1.47
CA ILE A 140 1.88 2.90 2.57
C ILE A 140 2.27 2.03 3.74
N ILE A 141 2.55 2.70 4.87
CA ILE A 141 2.90 2.02 6.12
C ILE A 141 1.60 1.79 6.90
N VAL A 142 1.38 0.57 7.38
CA VAL A 142 0.18 0.21 8.12
C VAL A 142 0.54 -0.46 9.44
N ASP A 143 -0.44 -0.51 10.37
CA ASP A 143 -0.25 -1.15 11.65
C ASP A 143 -0.56 -2.65 11.62
N ARG A 144 -1.43 -3.09 10.71
CA ARG A 144 -1.89 -4.47 10.67
C ARG A 144 -1.39 -5.20 9.45
N SER A 145 -1.11 -6.48 9.60
CA SER A 145 -0.80 -7.33 8.46
C SER A 145 -2.08 -7.86 7.83
N ALA A 146 -1.98 -8.31 6.56
CA ALA A 146 -3.13 -8.78 5.80
C ALA A 146 -3.80 -10.00 6.40
N GLY A 147 -3.11 -10.82 7.14
CA GLY A 147 -3.66 -12.03 7.76
C GLY A 147 -4.14 -11.83 9.17
N THR A 148 -4.06 -10.61 9.72
CA THR A 148 -4.39 -10.35 11.11
C THR A 148 -5.89 -10.32 11.30
N ILE A 149 -6.37 -11.13 12.24
CA ILE A 149 -7.78 -11.17 12.62
C ILE A 149 -7.90 -10.58 14.00
N ASP A 150 -8.79 -9.61 14.16
CA ASP A 150 -9.05 -9.02 15.46
C ASP A 150 -9.83 -10.00 16.33
N ARG A 151 -9.36 -10.16 17.51
CA ARG A 151 -10.00 -11.03 18.49
C ARG A 151 -10.80 -10.21 19.49
#